data_e8930415e3e9f7acb61a1a2e2125d5b9
#
_entry.id   e8930415e3e9f7acb61a1a2e2125d5b9
#
_cell.length_a   1.000
_cell.length_b   1.000
_cell.length_c   1.000
_cell.angle_alpha   90.00
_cell.angle_beta   90.00
_cell.angle_gamma   90.00
#
_symmetry.space_group_name_H-M   'P 1'
#
loop_
_entity.id
_entity.type
_entity.pdbx_description
1 polymer ?
#
loop_
_entity_poly.entity_id
_entity_poly.type
_entity_poly.pdbx_seq_one_letter_code
_entity_poly.pdbx_strand_id
1 'polypeptide(L)'
;MTGSDAGYSAYYVSTGSVGLTDGDYVGVTSYSTTVGSYTEGTQGYQMSDTDGIMMMNTSTVSAVDSVSLDLFVQSTSWETSDYITVSFVGTTTTVLLDTNGYDIDLDFPTYEGAWTTVSGAVSGTGYLSVEFSSNAATESIYLDNIMFYSDGLDLDLDDDNDGYLDVNDDCPFDATEYLDTDGDGYCNIPVSYTHLT
;
A
#
# COMPACT_ATOMS: atom_id res chain seq x y z
N MET A 1 -11.48 15.43 3.51
CA MET A 1 -10.41 15.32 4.54
C MET A 1 -9.10 15.04 3.83
N THR A 2 -8.10 15.84 4.03
CA THR A 2 -6.75 15.56 3.55
C THR A 2 -5.96 15.02 4.72
N GLY A 3 -5.56 13.75 4.66
CA GLY A 3 -4.73 13.12 5.66
C GLY A 3 -3.25 13.19 5.30
N SER A 4 -2.73 14.40 5.02
CA SER A 4 -1.35 14.58 4.59
C SER A 4 -0.33 14.04 5.60
N ASP A 5 -0.65 14.11 6.88
CA ASP A 5 0.22 13.59 7.96
C ASP A 5 0.15 12.06 8.09
N ALA A 6 -0.89 11.44 7.53
CA ALA A 6 -1.06 9.99 7.51
C ALA A 6 -0.70 9.35 6.16
N GLY A 7 -0.17 10.14 5.22
CA GLY A 7 0.23 9.64 3.90
C GLY A 7 -0.93 9.26 2.98
N TYR A 8 -2.12 9.85 3.18
CA TYR A 8 -3.28 9.63 2.32
C TYR A 8 -4.10 10.91 2.13
N SER A 9 -4.98 10.88 1.13
CA SER A 9 -6.03 11.86 0.89
C SER A 9 -7.36 11.15 0.64
N ALA A 10 -8.47 11.79 1.01
CA ALA A 10 -9.81 11.25 0.80
C ALA A 10 -10.68 12.24 0.02
N TYR A 11 -11.45 11.72 -0.92
CA TYR A 11 -12.33 12.49 -1.78
C TYR A 11 -13.72 11.85 -1.78
N TYR A 12 -14.75 12.70 -1.80
CA TYR A 12 -16.14 12.26 -1.87
C TYR A 12 -16.84 12.85 -3.09
N VAL A 13 -17.59 12.02 -3.80
CA VAL A 13 -18.45 12.42 -4.92
C VAL A 13 -19.88 12.02 -4.58
N SER A 14 -20.75 13.02 -4.37
CA SER A 14 -22.17 12.79 -4.09
C SER A 14 -22.86 12.24 -5.33
N THR A 15 -23.67 11.21 -5.18
CA THR A 15 -24.55 10.65 -6.21
C THR A 15 -25.97 11.21 -6.11
N GLY A 16 -26.21 12.17 -5.22
CA GLY A 16 -27.51 12.83 -5.06
C GLY A 16 -28.43 12.18 -4.01
N SER A 17 -27.91 11.22 -3.24
CA SER A 17 -28.56 10.63 -2.06
C SER A 17 -28.34 11.47 -0.80
N VAL A 18 -28.50 10.87 0.38
CA VAL A 18 -28.35 11.54 1.68
C VAL A 18 -26.93 12.07 1.89
N GLY A 19 -25.95 11.41 1.32
CA GLY A 19 -24.52 11.73 1.43
C GLY A 19 -23.99 11.38 2.83
N LEU A 20 -22.91 11.96 3.24
CA LEU A 20 -22.24 11.65 4.51
C LEU A 20 -22.92 12.32 5.73
N THR A 21 -24.21 12.06 5.99
CA THR A 21 -24.98 12.81 7.01
C THR A 21 -25.83 11.97 7.97
N ASP A 22 -25.96 10.66 7.78
CA ASP A 22 -26.88 9.79 8.52
C ASP A 22 -26.25 8.64 9.31
N GLY A 23 -24.97 8.70 9.54
CA GLY A 23 -24.26 7.71 10.36
C GLY A 23 -23.01 7.13 9.71
N ASP A 24 -22.68 7.67 8.57
CA ASP A 24 -21.49 7.32 7.80
C ASP A 24 -20.20 7.45 8.59
N TYR A 25 -19.25 6.61 8.25
CA TYR A 25 -17.92 6.73 8.79
C TYR A 25 -16.87 6.64 7.69
N VAL A 26 -15.99 7.63 7.66
CA VAL A 26 -14.83 7.61 6.78
C VAL A 26 -13.62 8.13 7.54
N GLY A 27 -12.61 7.31 7.72
CA GLY A 27 -11.37 7.73 8.39
C GLY A 27 -10.64 6.62 9.12
N VAL A 28 -9.57 7.00 9.78
CA VAL A 28 -8.78 6.12 10.64
C VAL A 28 -9.60 5.75 11.88
N THR A 29 -9.64 4.47 12.21
CA THR A 29 -10.41 3.95 13.34
C THR A 29 -9.61 2.89 14.10
N SER A 30 -9.84 2.82 15.41
CA SER A 30 -9.43 1.70 16.27
C SER A 30 -10.60 0.76 16.61
N TYR A 31 -11.74 0.95 15.94
CA TYR A 31 -12.92 0.11 16.16
C TYR A 31 -12.70 -1.29 15.62
N SER A 32 -12.62 -2.26 16.51
CA SER A 32 -12.26 -3.63 16.20
C SER A 32 -13.38 -4.65 16.40
N THR A 33 -14.59 -4.21 16.77
CA THR A 33 -15.71 -5.14 17.06
C THR A 33 -16.07 -5.96 15.81
N THR A 34 -16.03 -5.39 14.63
CA THR A 34 -16.32 -6.04 13.36
C THR A 34 -15.14 -6.88 12.88
N VAL A 35 -13.95 -6.30 12.88
CA VAL A 35 -12.75 -6.92 12.30
C VAL A 35 -12.00 -7.85 13.25
N GLY A 36 -12.33 -7.84 14.54
CA GLY A 36 -11.63 -8.59 15.60
C GLY A 36 -10.31 -7.95 15.99
N SER A 37 -9.37 -7.89 15.06
CA SER A 37 -8.07 -7.22 15.20
C SER A 37 -7.63 -6.67 13.86
N TYR A 38 -6.81 -5.65 13.86
CA TYR A 38 -6.10 -5.17 12.68
C TYR A 38 -4.93 -6.09 12.35
N THR A 39 -4.50 -6.10 11.11
CA THR A 39 -3.41 -6.95 10.63
C THR A 39 -2.06 -6.33 10.98
N GLU A 40 -2.02 -4.99 11.07
CA GLU A 40 -0.84 -4.24 11.50
C GLU A 40 -1.25 -3.20 12.55
N GLY A 41 -0.55 -3.17 13.68
CA GLY A 41 -0.82 -2.22 14.76
C GLY A 41 -2.19 -2.39 15.43
N THR A 42 -2.88 -1.26 15.69
CA THR A 42 -4.16 -1.21 16.43
C THR A 42 -5.23 -0.37 15.75
N GLN A 43 -4.98 0.11 14.55
CA GLN A 43 -5.86 1.00 13.80
C GLN A 43 -5.80 0.66 12.32
N GLY A 44 -6.90 0.87 11.61
CA GLY A 44 -6.98 0.82 10.17
C GLY A 44 -7.84 1.96 9.63
N TYR A 45 -8.16 1.93 8.35
CA TYR A 45 -9.01 2.90 7.71
C TYR A 45 -10.37 2.27 7.39
N GLN A 46 -11.45 2.91 7.77
CA GLN A 46 -12.82 2.46 7.52
C GLN A 46 -13.53 3.39 6.55
N MET A 47 -14.32 2.81 5.67
CA MET A 47 -15.37 3.48 4.89
C MET A 47 -16.67 2.70 5.05
N SER A 48 -17.78 3.39 5.34
CA SER A 48 -19.09 2.79 5.52
C SER A 48 -20.19 3.77 5.16
N ASP A 49 -21.31 3.26 4.60
CA ASP A 49 -22.56 4.01 4.38
C ASP A 49 -22.31 5.32 3.66
N THR A 50 -21.66 5.25 2.51
CA THR A 50 -21.14 6.50 1.90
C THR A 50 -22.18 7.26 1.10
N ASP A 51 -23.29 6.62 0.74
CA ASP A 51 -24.38 7.21 -0.09
C ASP A 51 -23.86 7.99 -1.32
N GLY A 52 -22.72 7.56 -1.80
CA GLY A 52 -21.98 8.15 -2.90
C GLY A 52 -20.65 7.43 -3.08
N ILE A 53 -19.75 8.06 -3.80
CA ILE A 53 -18.45 7.48 -4.08
C ILE A 53 -17.39 8.09 -3.17
N MET A 54 -16.77 7.26 -2.33
CA MET A 54 -15.65 7.65 -1.51
C MET A 54 -14.36 7.10 -2.11
N MET A 55 -13.34 7.93 -2.24
CA MET A 55 -12.01 7.53 -2.69
C MET A 55 -10.97 7.83 -1.59
N MET A 56 -10.17 6.84 -1.24
CA MET A 56 -8.97 7.01 -0.44
C MET A 56 -7.76 6.79 -1.35
N ASN A 57 -6.86 7.78 -1.40
CA ASN A 57 -5.63 7.71 -2.17
C ASN A 57 -4.43 7.83 -1.24
N THR A 58 -3.46 6.95 -1.38
CA THR A 58 -2.17 7.10 -0.69
C THR A 58 -1.37 8.28 -1.25
N SER A 59 -0.31 8.67 -0.56
CA SER A 59 0.72 9.51 -1.16
C SER A 59 1.38 8.79 -2.34
N THR A 60 1.91 9.57 -3.28
CA THR A 60 2.66 9.01 -4.41
C THR A 60 3.96 8.39 -3.93
N VAL A 61 4.24 7.20 -4.42
CA VAL A 61 5.48 6.44 -4.17
C VAL A 61 6.18 6.19 -5.51
N SER A 62 7.49 6.28 -5.52
CA SER A 62 8.32 6.06 -6.72
C SER A 62 8.92 4.65 -6.75
N ALA A 63 9.28 4.19 -7.94
CA ALA A 63 9.96 2.93 -8.19
C ALA A 63 9.25 1.70 -7.57
N VAL A 64 7.92 1.63 -7.75
CA VAL A 64 7.09 0.53 -7.22
C VAL A 64 6.99 -0.58 -8.26
N ASP A 65 7.17 -1.83 -7.84
CA ASP A 65 7.05 -3.03 -8.67
C ASP A 65 5.88 -3.93 -8.26
N SER A 66 5.46 -3.81 -7.01
CA SER A 66 4.23 -4.43 -6.54
C SER A 66 3.65 -3.67 -5.36
N VAL A 67 2.36 -3.87 -5.15
CA VAL A 67 1.63 -3.28 -4.03
C VAL A 67 0.73 -4.32 -3.40
N SER A 68 0.53 -4.22 -2.09
CA SER A 68 -0.47 -4.98 -1.36
C SER A 68 -1.20 -4.10 -0.36
N LEU A 69 -2.44 -4.50 -0.04
CA LEU A 69 -3.19 -4.01 1.10
C LEU A 69 -4.00 -5.15 1.69
N ASP A 70 -4.27 -5.08 2.98
CA ASP A 70 -5.22 -5.94 3.63
C ASP A 70 -6.59 -5.27 3.63
N LEU A 71 -7.57 -5.97 3.07
CA LEU A 71 -8.96 -5.56 2.93
C LEU A 71 -9.83 -6.49 3.77
N PHE A 72 -10.71 -5.91 4.57
CA PHE A 72 -11.81 -6.62 5.23
C PHE A 72 -13.12 -6.04 4.73
N VAL A 73 -13.99 -6.87 4.23
CA VAL A 73 -15.35 -6.53 3.84
C VAL A 73 -16.30 -7.06 4.91
N GLN A 74 -17.13 -6.21 5.47
CA GLN A 74 -18.10 -6.64 6.48
C GLN A 74 -19.11 -7.61 5.87
N SER A 75 -19.31 -8.76 6.52
CA SER A 75 -20.32 -9.73 6.06
C SER A 75 -21.71 -9.20 6.35
N THR A 76 -22.42 -8.90 5.27
CA THR A 76 -23.80 -8.36 5.26
C THR A 76 -24.41 -8.70 3.90
N SER A 77 -25.61 -8.22 3.61
CA SER A 77 -26.14 -8.28 2.23
C SER A 77 -25.64 -7.08 1.45
N TRP A 78 -24.97 -7.35 0.35
CA TRP A 78 -24.46 -6.33 -0.56
C TRP A 78 -25.33 -6.28 -1.83
N GLU A 79 -25.69 -5.10 -2.28
CA GLU A 79 -26.38 -4.92 -3.55
C GLU A 79 -25.37 -4.82 -4.71
N THR A 80 -25.81 -5.18 -5.91
CA THR A 80 -24.97 -5.05 -7.12
C THR A 80 -24.64 -3.60 -7.50
N SER A 81 -25.19 -2.63 -6.80
CA SER A 81 -24.87 -1.21 -6.90
C SER A 81 -23.69 -0.79 -6.03
N ASP A 82 -23.38 -1.60 -5.03
CA ASP A 82 -22.28 -1.36 -4.11
C ASP A 82 -21.00 -1.94 -4.69
N TYR A 83 -19.90 -1.26 -4.49
CA TYR A 83 -18.66 -1.75 -5.08
C TYR A 83 -17.40 -1.26 -4.36
N ILE A 84 -16.35 -2.00 -4.61
CA ILE A 84 -14.99 -1.72 -4.18
C ILE A 84 -14.11 -1.80 -5.42
N THR A 85 -13.33 -0.76 -5.68
CA THR A 85 -12.27 -0.82 -6.70
C THR A 85 -10.93 -0.46 -6.05
N VAL A 86 -9.95 -1.32 -6.22
CA VAL A 86 -8.57 -1.08 -5.78
C VAL A 86 -7.68 -0.98 -7.01
N SER A 87 -6.99 0.13 -7.16
CA SER A 87 -6.14 0.38 -8.32
C SER A 87 -4.83 1.05 -7.93
N PHE A 88 -3.75 0.68 -8.60
CA PHE A 88 -2.53 1.48 -8.60
C PHE A 88 -2.60 2.47 -9.78
N VAL A 89 -2.49 3.76 -9.46
CA VAL A 89 -2.63 4.85 -10.43
C VAL A 89 -1.25 5.49 -10.65
N GLY A 90 -0.63 5.15 -11.76
CA GLY A 90 0.64 5.70 -12.22
C GLY A 90 0.49 6.28 -13.64
N THR A 91 1.52 6.14 -14.46
CA THR A 91 1.44 6.47 -15.90
C THR A 91 0.37 5.63 -16.61
N THR A 92 0.18 4.41 -16.16
CA THR A 92 -0.94 3.52 -16.49
C THR A 92 -1.63 3.11 -15.20
N THR A 93 -2.95 2.89 -15.27
CA THR A 93 -3.69 2.37 -14.12
C THR A 93 -3.74 0.86 -14.19
N THR A 94 -3.35 0.20 -13.09
CA THR A 94 -3.47 -1.24 -12.90
C THR A 94 -4.57 -1.50 -11.88
N VAL A 95 -5.63 -2.19 -12.29
CA VAL A 95 -6.72 -2.61 -11.41
C VAL A 95 -6.32 -3.90 -10.69
N LEU A 96 -6.42 -3.90 -9.36
CA LEU A 96 -6.07 -5.03 -8.50
C LEU A 96 -7.33 -5.78 -8.02
N LEU A 97 -8.40 -5.04 -7.79
CA LEU A 97 -9.72 -5.57 -7.46
C LEU A 97 -10.77 -4.64 -8.07
N ASP A 98 -11.82 -5.20 -8.66
CA ASP A 98 -12.98 -4.47 -9.13
C ASP A 98 -14.23 -5.33 -8.94
N THR A 99 -15.12 -4.90 -8.06
CA THR A 99 -16.40 -5.57 -7.81
C THR A 99 -17.57 -4.84 -8.46
N ASN A 100 -17.32 -3.77 -9.21
CA ASN A 100 -18.38 -2.95 -9.81
C ASN A 100 -19.24 -3.76 -10.78
N GLY A 101 -20.54 -3.80 -10.51
CA GLY A 101 -21.53 -4.54 -11.30
C GLY A 101 -21.64 -6.03 -10.97
N TYR A 102 -20.96 -6.47 -9.92
CA TYR A 102 -21.03 -7.81 -9.36
C TYR A 102 -21.72 -7.80 -7.99
N ASP A 103 -22.17 -8.96 -7.56
CA ASP A 103 -22.69 -9.18 -6.21
C ASP A 103 -21.54 -9.65 -5.31
N ILE A 104 -21.19 -8.85 -4.31
CA ILE A 104 -20.03 -9.16 -3.46
C ILE A 104 -20.23 -10.47 -2.73
N ASP A 105 -21.44 -10.73 -2.22
CA ASP A 105 -21.79 -11.96 -1.49
C ASP A 105 -21.62 -13.23 -2.34
N LEU A 106 -21.91 -13.12 -3.64
CA LEU A 106 -21.90 -14.26 -4.55
C LEU A 106 -20.58 -14.41 -5.32
N ASP A 107 -20.03 -13.29 -5.77
CA ASP A 107 -18.88 -13.29 -6.69
C ASP A 107 -17.55 -13.15 -5.94
N PHE A 108 -17.57 -12.54 -4.74
CA PHE A 108 -16.37 -12.25 -3.94
C PHE A 108 -16.46 -12.72 -2.47
N PRO A 109 -17.05 -13.89 -2.15
CA PRO A 109 -17.33 -14.30 -0.77
C PRO A 109 -16.06 -14.49 0.09
N THR A 110 -14.89 -14.59 -0.52
CA THR A 110 -13.62 -14.75 0.21
C THR A 110 -13.16 -13.46 0.89
N TYR A 111 -13.70 -12.33 0.51
CA TYR A 111 -13.37 -11.03 1.12
C TYR A 111 -14.23 -10.73 2.35
N GLU A 112 -15.37 -11.40 2.52
CA GLU A 112 -16.30 -11.14 3.59
C GLU A 112 -15.90 -11.79 4.91
N GLY A 113 -16.01 -11.01 5.98
CA GLY A 113 -15.85 -11.48 7.35
C GLY A 113 -14.43 -11.89 7.74
N ALA A 114 -13.47 -11.68 6.85
CA ALA A 114 -12.05 -11.98 7.09
C ALA A 114 -11.14 -10.98 6.40
N TRP A 115 -9.97 -10.76 6.95
CA TRP A 115 -8.92 -10.02 6.28
C TRP A 115 -8.40 -10.82 5.08
N THR A 116 -8.34 -10.18 3.94
CA THR A 116 -7.85 -10.75 2.69
C THR A 116 -6.88 -9.78 2.03
N THR A 117 -5.71 -10.28 1.64
CA THR A 117 -4.71 -9.44 0.97
C THR A 117 -5.05 -9.27 -0.51
N VAL A 118 -5.25 -8.04 -0.93
CA VAL A 118 -5.31 -7.64 -2.34
C VAL A 118 -3.91 -7.21 -2.75
N SER A 119 -3.36 -7.81 -3.78
CA SER A 119 -2.00 -7.51 -4.23
C SER A 119 -1.83 -7.71 -5.72
N GLY A 120 -0.81 -7.07 -6.30
CA GLY A 120 -0.45 -7.28 -7.69
C GLY A 120 0.84 -6.57 -8.09
N ALA A 121 1.38 -7.02 -9.23
CA ALA A 121 2.50 -6.37 -9.87
C ALA A 121 2.02 -5.05 -10.49
N VAL A 122 2.80 -4.02 -10.29
CA VAL A 122 2.60 -2.67 -10.83
C VAL A 122 3.95 -2.17 -11.35
N SER A 123 4.05 -0.96 -11.87
CA SER A 123 5.38 -0.43 -12.16
C SER A 123 5.44 1.09 -12.14
N GLY A 124 6.56 1.60 -11.67
CA GLY A 124 6.92 3.01 -11.74
C GLY A 124 6.41 3.84 -10.58
N THR A 125 6.20 5.13 -10.83
CA THR A 125 5.74 6.09 -9.82
C THR A 125 4.22 6.21 -9.85
N GLY A 126 3.57 6.11 -8.70
CA GLY A 126 2.11 6.16 -8.59
C GLY A 126 1.62 6.13 -7.16
N TYR A 127 0.32 5.92 -6.99
CA TYR A 127 -0.34 5.80 -5.70
C TYR A 127 -1.41 4.71 -5.75
N LEU A 128 -1.74 4.15 -4.58
CA LEU A 128 -2.88 3.27 -4.44
C LEU A 128 -4.16 4.10 -4.27
N SER A 129 -5.19 3.76 -5.04
CA SER A 129 -6.53 4.32 -4.94
C SER A 129 -7.51 3.22 -4.55
N VAL A 130 -8.28 3.45 -3.51
CA VAL A 130 -9.42 2.61 -3.13
C VAL A 130 -10.68 3.43 -3.29
N GLU A 131 -11.54 2.99 -4.19
CA GLU A 131 -12.85 3.58 -4.43
C GLU A 131 -13.92 2.67 -3.82
N PHE A 132 -14.87 3.26 -3.13
CA PHE A 132 -15.92 2.55 -2.41
C PHE A 132 -17.25 3.27 -2.57
N SER A 133 -18.31 2.51 -2.78
CA SER A 133 -19.69 2.98 -2.79
C SER A 133 -20.58 1.98 -2.09
N SER A 134 -21.39 2.45 -1.14
CA SER A 134 -22.40 1.69 -0.42
C SER A 134 -23.52 2.60 0.05
N ASN A 135 -24.63 2.04 0.52
CA ASN A 135 -25.81 2.81 0.91
C ASN A 135 -26.47 2.30 2.21
N ALA A 136 -25.76 1.49 3.01
CA ALA A 136 -26.27 1.03 4.30
C ALA A 136 -25.19 0.98 5.37
N ALA A 137 -25.58 1.31 6.60
CA ALA A 137 -24.69 1.40 7.77
C ALA A 137 -23.94 0.10 8.12
N THR A 138 -24.39 -1.03 7.62
CA THR A 138 -23.73 -2.34 7.80
C THR A 138 -22.77 -2.67 6.67
N GLU A 139 -22.74 -1.88 5.64
CA GLU A 139 -21.85 -2.03 4.48
C GLU A 139 -20.56 -1.26 4.71
N SER A 140 -19.61 -1.94 5.28
CA SER A 140 -18.34 -1.34 5.67
C SER A 140 -17.18 -2.10 5.10
N ILE A 141 -16.16 -1.37 4.69
CA ILE A 141 -14.84 -1.92 4.41
C ILE A 141 -13.81 -1.34 5.36
N TYR A 142 -12.80 -2.15 5.64
CA TYR A 142 -11.64 -1.74 6.43
C TYR A 142 -10.37 -2.03 5.65
N LEU A 143 -9.44 -1.10 5.68
CA LEU A 143 -8.15 -1.19 5.01
C LEU A 143 -7.04 -1.13 6.05
N ASP A 144 -6.03 -1.95 5.86
CA ASP A 144 -4.86 -2.00 6.73
C ASP A 144 -3.62 -2.45 5.96
N ASN A 145 -2.45 -2.33 6.55
CA ASN A 145 -1.19 -2.89 6.06
C ASN A 145 -0.94 -2.61 4.56
N ILE A 146 -1.04 -1.34 4.17
CA ILE A 146 -0.75 -0.94 2.78
C ILE A 146 0.76 -0.89 2.59
N MET A 147 1.26 -1.75 1.69
CA MET A 147 2.69 -1.90 1.43
C MET A 147 3.00 -1.68 -0.05
N PHE A 148 4.07 -0.95 -0.31
CA PHE A 148 4.66 -0.79 -1.63
C PHE A 148 6.01 -1.49 -1.63
N TYR A 149 6.25 -2.28 -2.67
CA TYR A 149 7.49 -3.04 -2.81
C TYR A 149 8.22 -2.57 -4.06
N SER A 150 9.53 -2.42 -3.93
CA SER A 150 10.46 -2.39 -5.06
C SER A 150 11.29 -3.66 -5.01
N ASP A 151 11.58 -4.27 -6.13
CA ASP A 151 12.38 -5.51 -6.21
C ASP A 151 13.87 -5.28 -6.02
N GLY A 152 14.22 -4.08 -5.61
CA GLY A 152 15.60 -3.74 -5.32
C GLY A 152 16.49 -3.69 -6.58
N LEU A 153 15.89 -3.45 -7.75
CA LEU A 153 16.64 -2.81 -8.82
C LEU A 153 16.96 -1.40 -8.35
N ASP A 154 18.02 -1.33 -7.58
CA ASP A 154 18.59 -0.09 -7.14
C ASP A 154 18.87 0.76 -8.37
N LEU A 155 18.19 1.91 -8.47
CA LEU A 155 18.43 2.89 -9.52
C LEU A 155 19.56 3.84 -9.10
N ASP A 156 20.05 3.70 -7.88
CA ASP A 156 21.33 4.23 -7.49
C ASP A 156 22.38 3.23 -7.97
N LEU A 157 23.05 3.59 -9.01
CA LEU A 157 24.10 2.78 -9.62
C LEU A 157 25.47 2.99 -8.95
N ASP A 158 25.51 3.72 -7.84
CA ASP A 158 26.68 4.14 -7.08
C ASP A 158 26.23 4.37 -5.61
N ASP A 159 25.96 3.25 -4.90
CA ASP A 159 25.27 3.20 -3.59
C ASP A 159 25.94 4.01 -2.49
N ASP A 160 27.25 4.19 -2.56
CA ASP A 160 28.03 4.93 -1.57
C ASP A 160 28.50 6.32 -2.06
N ASN A 161 28.20 6.64 -3.34
CA ASN A 161 28.49 7.92 -4.00
C ASN A 161 29.99 8.24 -4.05
N ASP A 162 30.85 7.25 -4.23
CA ASP A 162 32.30 7.43 -4.36
C ASP A 162 32.74 7.77 -5.80
N GLY A 163 31.84 7.59 -6.77
CA GLY A 163 32.03 7.85 -8.19
C GLY A 163 32.35 6.59 -9.02
N TYR A 164 32.32 5.41 -8.42
CA TYR A 164 32.36 4.12 -9.09
C TYR A 164 30.97 3.51 -9.05
N LEU A 165 30.54 2.89 -10.17
CA LEU A 165 29.25 2.21 -10.22
C LEU A 165 29.37 0.86 -9.48
N ASP A 166 28.32 0.43 -8.77
CA ASP A 166 28.26 -0.84 -8.03
C ASP A 166 28.73 -2.04 -8.85
N VAL A 167 28.40 -2.06 -10.14
CA VAL A 167 28.81 -3.12 -11.07
C VAL A 167 30.34 -3.16 -11.31
N ASN A 168 31.05 -2.08 -11.00
CA ASN A 168 32.49 -1.94 -11.15
C ASN A 168 33.21 -1.65 -9.80
N ASP A 169 32.49 -1.77 -8.72
CA ASP A 169 32.93 -1.55 -7.37
C ASP A 169 32.90 -2.87 -6.56
N ASP A 170 34.06 -3.27 -6.06
CA ASP A 170 34.14 -4.44 -5.16
C ASP A 170 33.60 -4.12 -3.75
N CYS A 171 33.38 -2.81 -3.46
CA CYS A 171 32.97 -2.27 -2.16
C CYS A 171 31.73 -1.36 -2.21
N PRO A 172 30.62 -1.72 -2.85
CA PRO A 172 29.53 -0.83 -3.24
C PRO A 172 28.76 -0.15 -2.10
N PHE A 173 29.19 -0.27 -0.86
CA PHE A 173 28.62 0.37 0.33
C PHE A 173 29.68 1.07 1.19
N ASP A 174 30.94 1.26 0.67
CA ASP A 174 32.04 1.90 1.40
C ASP A 174 32.73 2.97 0.54
N ALA A 175 32.23 4.18 0.57
CA ALA A 175 32.72 5.36 -0.18
C ALA A 175 34.20 5.70 0.02
N THR A 176 34.96 4.90 0.74
CA THR A 176 36.39 5.09 0.93
C THR A 176 37.22 4.12 0.11
N GLU A 177 36.66 3.07 -0.43
CA GLU A 177 37.33 2.01 -1.18
C GLU A 177 36.44 1.42 -2.28
N TYR A 178 36.95 1.28 -3.49
CA TYR A 178 36.28 0.69 -4.64
C TYR A 178 36.88 -0.64 -5.10
N LEU A 179 37.95 -1.13 -4.44
CA LEU A 179 38.69 -2.32 -4.87
C LEU A 179 39.03 -3.21 -3.67
N ASP A 180 38.57 -4.45 -3.71
CA ASP A 180 39.03 -5.50 -2.82
C ASP A 180 40.45 -5.95 -3.23
N THR A 181 41.48 -5.36 -2.60
CA THR A 181 42.86 -5.46 -3.05
C THR A 181 43.48 -6.84 -2.78
N ASP A 182 43.01 -7.60 -1.82
CA ASP A 182 43.52 -8.93 -1.47
C ASP A 182 42.57 -10.08 -1.89
N GLY A 183 41.35 -9.74 -2.33
CA GLY A 183 40.38 -10.69 -2.90
C GLY A 183 39.72 -11.59 -1.86
N ASP A 184 39.60 -11.15 -0.61
CA ASP A 184 39.02 -11.95 0.47
C ASP A 184 37.51 -11.76 0.61
N GLY A 185 36.92 -10.85 -0.17
CA GLY A 185 35.49 -10.52 -0.18
C GLY A 185 35.07 -9.53 0.89
N TYR A 186 36.00 -8.84 1.52
CA TYR A 186 35.75 -7.77 2.48
C TYR A 186 36.46 -6.50 2.02
N CYS A 187 35.80 -5.38 2.09
CA CYS A 187 36.38 -4.06 1.84
C CYS A 187 37.44 -3.77 2.91
N ASN A 188 38.61 -3.35 2.44
CA ASN A 188 39.78 -3.26 3.32
C ASN A 188 39.67 -2.10 4.30
N ILE A 189 39.39 -2.39 5.54
CA ILE A 189 39.88 -1.54 6.62
C ILE A 189 41.42 -1.82 6.71
N PRO A 190 42.31 -0.85 6.54
CA PRO A 190 43.73 -1.12 6.67
C PRO A 190 44.02 -1.63 8.06
N VAL A 191 44.13 -2.94 8.22
CA VAL A 191 44.59 -3.58 9.46
C VAL A 191 46.09 -3.42 9.52
N SER A 192 46.52 -2.43 10.27
CA SER A 192 47.94 -2.31 10.62
C SER A 192 48.31 -3.49 11.51
N TYR A 193 48.87 -4.54 10.91
CA TYR A 193 49.53 -5.60 11.63
C TYR A 193 50.86 -5.07 12.22
N THR A 194 50.83 -4.61 13.44
CA THR A 194 52.06 -4.51 14.21
C THR A 194 52.50 -5.93 14.59
N HIS A 195 53.46 -6.46 13.85
CA HIS A 195 54.16 -7.67 14.26
C HIS A 195 54.77 -7.50 15.66
N LEU A 196 54.20 -8.20 16.62
CA LEU A 196 54.90 -8.48 17.89
C LEU A 196 55.95 -9.54 17.59
N THR A 197 57.22 -9.15 17.57
CA THR A 197 58.40 -10.03 17.64
C THR A 197 58.63 -10.45 19.07
#